data_dbe57f9a78961f041dd6b7f37ea07493
#
_entry.id   dbe57f9a78961f041dd6b7f37ea07493
#
_cell.length_a   1.000
_cell.length_b   1.000
_cell.length_c   1.000
_cell.angle_alpha   90.00
_cell.angle_beta   90.00
_cell.angle_gamma   90.00
#
_symmetry.space_group_name_H-M   'P 1'
#
loop_
_entity.id
_entity.type
_entity.pdbx_description
1 polymer ?
#
loop_
_entity_poly.entity_id
_entity_poly.type
_entity_poly.pdbx_seq_one_letter_code
_entity_poly.pdbx_strand_id
1 'polypeptide(L)'
;QAMGMILSSRRVGADEGYRMGFVTEVAGVEGLDALVARFAADVLKASPVSIRTSKALVVTGLAQPDMAAAMLAQHGDPAFAAWMASEDAREGPRAFAEKRSPQWKGY
;
A
#
# COMPACT_ATOMS: atom_id res chain seq x y z
N GLN A 1 -7.30 20.00 5.12
CA GLN A 1 -6.42 20.04 6.32
C GLN A 1 -4.99 20.50 5.98
N ALA A 2 -4.38 19.95 4.90
CA ALA A 2 -3.01 20.30 4.50
C ALA A 2 -2.80 21.81 4.29
N MET A 3 -3.73 22.47 3.59
CA MET A 3 -3.66 23.92 3.35
C MET A 3 -3.68 24.71 4.66
N GLY A 4 -4.53 24.31 5.63
CA GLY A 4 -4.57 24.97 6.94
C GLY A 4 -3.25 24.83 7.71
N MET A 5 -2.61 23.65 7.67
CA MET A 5 -1.30 23.42 8.28
C MET A 5 -0.21 24.26 7.61
N ILE A 6 -0.17 24.32 6.29
CA ILE A 6 0.82 25.05 5.51
C ILE A 6 0.70 26.56 5.82
N LEU A 7 -0.52 27.12 5.72
CA LEU A 7 -0.73 28.56 5.89
C LEU A 7 -0.51 29.03 7.34
N SER A 8 -0.83 28.20 8.32
CA SER A 8 -0.66 28.55 9.73
C SER A 8 0.73 28.22 10.28
N SER A 9 1.53 27.45 9.54
CA SER A 9 2.83 26.93 9.99
C SER A 9 2.77 26.20 11.34
N ARG A 10 1.57 25.67 11.72
CA ARG A 10 1.42 25.01 13.00
C ARG A 10 2.05 23.63 13.00
N ARG A 11 2.57 23.23 14.14
CA ARG A 11 3.10 21.88 14.36
C ARG A 11 1.96 20.92 14.68
N VAL A 12 2.03 19.71 14.16
CA VAL A 12 1.09 18.62 14.40
C VAL A 12 1.84 17.48 15.07
N GLY A 13 1.35 17.03 16.22
CA GLY A 13 1.89 15.87 16.92
C GLY A 13 1.47 14.55 16.27
N ALA A 14 2.11 13.43 16.67
CA ALA A 14 1.87 12.11 16.09
C ALA A 14 0.40 11.66 16.20
N ASP A 15 -0.21 11.80 17.38
CA ASP A 15 -1.61 11.40 17.62
C ASP A 15 -2.60 12.24 16.80
N GLU A 16 -2.32 13.52 16.63
CA GLU A 16 -3.13 14.38 15.78
C GLU A 16 -2.97 13.96 14.31
N GLY A 17 -1.75 13.70 13.85
CA GLY A 17 -1.45 13.22 12.52
C GLY A 17 -2.15 11.88 12.21
N TYR A 18 -2.22 10.98 13.20
CA TYR A 18 -2.96 9.73 13.12
C TYR A 18 -4.47 9.99 12.93
N ARG A 19 -5.06 10.86 13.76
CA ARG A 19 -6.48 11.24 13.60
C ARG A 19 -6.77 11.95 12.28
N MET A 20 -5.82 12.71 11.76
CA MET A 20 -5.92 13.39 10.45
C MET A 20 -5.74 12.43 9.26
N GLY A 21 -5.18 11.24 9.48
CA GLY A 21 -5.05 10.19 8.49
C GLY A 21 -3.78 10.21 7.64
N PHE A 22 -2.77 11.04 7.97
CA PHE A 22 -1.49 11.01 7.26
C PHE A 22 -0.38 10.26 8.01
N VAL A 23 -0.60 9.90 9.28
CA VAL A 23 0.25 8.99 10.06
C VAL A 23 -0.46 7.65 10.14
N THR A 24 0.20 6.59 9.74
CA THR A 24 -0.39 5.23 9.67
C THR A 24 -0.54 4.61 11.04
N GLU A 25 0.46 4.72 11.91
CA GLU A 25 0.46 4.17 13.27
C GLU A 25 1.33 5.04 14.19
N VAL A 26 1.04 4.99 15.49
CA VAL A 26 1.78 5.71 16.53
C VAL A 26 2.21 4.75 17.62
N ALA A 27 3.45 4.89 18.09
CA ALA A 27 3.96 4.17 19.23
C ALA A 27 4.81 5.10 20.12
N GLY A 28 4.97 4.75 21.39
CA GLY A 28 6.00 5.33 22.23
C GLY A 28 7.40 4.97 21.70
N VAL A 29 8.42 5.74 22.13
CA VAL A 29 9.81 5.54 21.68
C VAL A 29 10.27 4.09 21.87
N GLU A 30 9.98 3.50 23.03
CA GLU A 30 10.34 2.11 23.37
C GLU A 30 9.64 1.06 22.48
N GLY A 31 8.48 1.39 21.91
CA GLY A 31 7.68 0.46 21.09
C GLY A 31 7.86 0.63 19.58
N LEU A 32 8.62 1.62 19.13
CA LEU A 32 8.73 1.96 17.71
C LEU A 32 9.33 0.81 16.89
N ASP A 33 10.41 0.21 17.34
CA ASP A 33 11.08 -0.87 16.62
C ASP A 33 10.17 -2.11 16.48
N ALA A 34 9.44 -2.44 17.55
CA ALA A 34 8.48 -3.55 17.52
C ALA A 34 7.31 -3.27 16.56
N LEU A 35 6.82 -2.03 16.52
CA LEU A 35 5.78 -1.60 15.59
C LEU A 35 6.27 -1.68 14.14
N VAL A 36 7.46 -1.19 13.85
CA VAL A 36 8.07 -1.26 12.52
C VAL A 36 8.26 -2.72 12.08
N ALA A 37 8.79 -3.56 12.97
CA ALA A 37 8.99 -4.99 12.67
C ALA A 37 7.67 -5.70 12.36
N ARG A 38 6.61 -5.42 13.14
CA ARG A 38 5.27 -5.96 12.89
C ARG A 38 4.73 -5.51 11.54
N PHE A 39 4.79 -4.21 11.25
CA PHE A 39 4.32 -3.66 9.98
C PHE A 39 5.08 -4.26 8.78
N ALA A 40 6.41 -4.38 8.89
CA ALA A 40 7.23 -5.02 7.86
C ALA A 40 6.85 -6.50 7.66
N ALA A 41 6.62 -7.23 8.76
CA ALA A 41 6.18 -8.63 8.70
C ALA A 41 4.81 -8.76 8.00
N ASP A 42 3.88 -7.84 8.22
CA ASP A 42 2.58 -7.84 7.55
C ASP A 42 2.72 -7.56 6.04
N VAL A 43 3.57 -6.62 5.66
CA VAL A 43 3.90 -6.36 4.25
C VAL A 43 4.51 -7.60 3.58
N LEU A 44 5.40 -8.30 4.27
CA LEU A 44 6.07 -9.50 3.73
C LEU A 44 5.15 -10.72 3.55
N LYS A 45 3.95 -10.71 4.13
CA LYS A 45 2.93 -11.76 3.88
C LYS A 45 2.29 -11.66 2.51
N ALA A 46 2.33 -10.49 1.89
CA ALA A 46 1.73 -10.25 0.58
C ALA A 46 2.72 -10.51 -0.56
N SER A 47 2.19 -10.76 -1.77
CA SER A 47 3.03 -10.91 -2.96
C SER A 47 3.86 -9.66 -3.22
N PRO A 48 5.19 -9.79 -3.41
CA PRO A 48 6.05 -8.66 -3.77
C PRO A 48 5.63 -7.97 -5.07
N VAL A 49 5.11 -8.74 -6.03
CA VAL A 49 4.59 -8.17 -7.30
C VAL A 49 3.35 -7.34 -7.02
N SER A 50 2.40 -7.89 -6.24
CA SER A 50 1.16 -7.16 -5.90
C SER A 50 1.44 -5.87 -5.14
N ILE A 51 2.39 -5.86 -4.19
CA ILE A 51 2.78 -4.65 -3.45
C ILE A 51 3.34 -3.58 -4.40
N ARG A 52 4.27 -3.96 -5.29
CA ARG A 52 4.85 -3.02 -6.25
C ARG A 52 3.79 -2.45 -7.18
N THR A 53 2.92 -3.32 -7.70
CA THR A 53 1.81 -2.92 -8.58
C THR A 53 0.83 -2.01 -7.87
N SER A 54 0.36 -2.38 -6.68
CA SER A 54 -0.57 -1.54 -5.92
C SER A 54 -0.01 -0.16 -5.64
N LYS A 55 1.28 -0.08 -5.26
CA LYS A 55 1.95 1.20 -5.04
C LYS A 55 2.02 2.03 -6.32
N ALA A 56 2.36 1.43 -7.45
CA ALA A 56 2.39 2.13 -8.74
C ALA A 56 1.01 2.66 -9.12
N LEU A 57 -0.03 1.81 -9.03
CA LEU A 57 -1.40 2.18 -9.39
C LEU A 57 -1.98 3.27 -8.48
N VAL A 58 -1.65 3.29 -7.19
CA VAL A 58 -2.04 4.39 -6.30
C VAL A 58 -1.40 5.70 -6.76
N VAL A 59 -0.11 5.70 -7.06
CA VAL A 59 0.61 6.92 -7.51
C VAL A 59 0.09 7.41 -8.85
N THR A 60 -0.09 6.53 -9.84
CA THR A 60 -0.61 6.90 -11.16
C THR A 60 -2.08 7.30 -11.11
N GLY A 61 -2.85 6.66 -10.23
CA GLY A 61 -4.27 6.97 -10.01
C GLY A 61 -4.51 8.37 -9.45
N LEU A 62 -3.61 8.88 -8.60
CA LEU A 62 -3.68 10.24 -8.06
C LEU A 62 -3.56 11.33 -9.14
N ALA A 63 -3.01 11.02 -10.30
CA ALA A 63 -2.91 11.93 -11.44
C ALA A 63 -4.17 11.94 -12.32
N GLN A 64 -5.15 11.07 -12.05
CA GLN A 64 -6.39 10.98 -12.81
C GLN A 64 -7.44 11.96 -12.28
N PRO A 65 -8.36 12.44 -13.14
CA PRO A 65 -9.35 13.44 -12.75
C PRO A 65 -10.38 12.90 -11.73
N ASP A 66 -10.65 11.63 -11.74
CA ASP A 66 -11.59 10.98 -10.84
C ASP A 66 -11.32 9.47 -10.70
N MET A 67 -12.07 8.81 -9.82
CA MET A 67 -11.92 7.38 -9.53
C MET A 67 -12.24 6.51 -10.76
N ALA A 68 -13.23 6.88 -11.57
CA ALA A 68 -13.61 6.09 -12.75
C ALA A 68 -12.48 6.12 -13.79
N ALA A 69 -11.89 7.29 -14.03
CA ALA A 69 -10.71 7.43 -14.89
C ALA A 69 -9.51 6.64 -14.34
N ALA A 70 -9.26 6.68 -13.03
CA ALA A 70 -8.19 5.90 -12.42
C ALA A 70 -8.40 4.39 -12.60
N MET A 71 -9.62 3.89 -12.41
CA MET A 71 -9.95 2.47 -12.62
C MET A 71 -9.80 2.03 -14.08
N LEU A 72 -10.11 2.89 -15.02
CA LEU A 72 -9.90 2.60 -16.44
C LEU A 72 -8.41 2.63 -16.81
N ALA A 73 -7.68 3.63 -16.32
CA ALA A 73 -6.26 3.82 -16.63
C ALA A 73 -5.38 2.65 -16.13
N GLN A 74 -5.77 1.98 -15.04
CA GLN A 74 -4.99 0.85 -14.51
C GLN A 74 -4.79 -0.28 -15.53
N HIS A 75 -5.75 -0.52 -16.43
CA HIS A 75 -5.64 -1.58 -17.43
C HIS A 75 -4.56 -1.32 -18.47
N GLY A 76 -4.16 -0.07 -18.67
CA GLY A 76 -3.04 0.33 -19.53
C GLY A 76 -1.71 0.47 -18.79
N ASP A 77 -1.70 0.30 -17.47
CA ASP A 77 -0.48 0.46 -16.67
C ASP A 77 0.44 -0.76 -16.82
N PRO A 78 1.74 -0.56 -17.17
CA PRO A 78 2.69 -1.67 -17.30
C PRO A 78 2.84 -2.52 -16.03
N ALA A 79 2.72 -1.91 -14.84
CA ALA A 79 2.80 -2.64 -13.57
C ALA A 79 1.59 -3.57 -13.39
N PHE A 80 0.40 -3.14 -13.83
CA PHE A 80 -0.80 -3.99 -13.81
C PHE A 80 -0.66 -5.17 -14.79
N ALA A 81 -0.18 -4.92 -16.00
CA ALA A 81 0.07 -5.97 -16.99
C ALA A 81 1.11 -6.99 -16.49
N ALA A 82 2.19 -6.52 -15.89
CA ALA A 82 3.23 -7.38 -15.31
C ALA A 82 2.68 -8.23 -14.14
N TRP A 83 1.83 -7.65 -13.27
CA TRP A 83 1.17 -8.40 -12.22
C TRP A 83 0.26 -9.49 -12.78
N MET A 84 -0.59 -9.16 -13.75
CA MET A 84 -1.52 -10.14 -14.38
C MET A 84 -0.78 -11.33 -15.00
N ALA A 85 0.42 -11.11 -15.54
CA ALA A 85 1.24 -12.14 -16.15
C ALA A 85 2.07 -12.96 -15.13
N SER A 86 2.18 -12.49 -13.88
CA SER A 86 3.07 -13.06 -12.87
C SER A 86 2.61 -14.43 -12.34
N GLU A 87 3.56 -15.22 -11.86
CA GLU A 87 3.26 -16.45 -11.12
C GLU A 87 2.51 -16.14 -9.81
N ASP A 88 2.81 -15.03 -9.17
CA ASP A 88 2.18 -14.61 -7.92
C ASP A 88 0.68 -14.32 -8.10
N ALA A 89 0.26 -13.80 -9.26
CA ALA A 89 -1.16 -13.57 -9.55
C ALA A 89 -1.98 -14.88 -9.59
N ARG A 90 -1.33 -15.99 -9.92
CA ARG A 90 -1.94 -17.31 -9.93
C ARG A 90 -1.86 -17.99 -8.57
N GLU A 91 -0.71 -17.82 -7.87
CA GLU A 91 -0.46 -18.44 -6.57
C GLU A 91 -1.44 -17.98 -5.50
N GLY A 92 -1.76 -16.69 -5.45
CA GLY A 92 -2.67 -16.12 -4.44
C GLY A 92 -4.03 -16.84 -4.38
N PRO A 93 -4.82 -16.84 -5.47
CA PRO A 93 -6.10 -17.54 -5.54
C PRO A 93 -5.98 -19.05 -5.32
N ARG A 94 -4.89 -19.67 -5.81
CA ARG A 94 -4.63 -21.10 -5.62
C ARG A 94 -4.39 -21.45 -4.15
N ALA A 95 -3.49 -20.73 -3.47
CA ALA A 95 -3.20 -20.95 -2.06
C ALA A 95 -4.45 -20.74 -1.20
N PHE A 96 -5.26 -19.73 -1.54
CA PHE A 96 -6.53 -19.45 -0.85
C PHE A 96 -7.51 -20.63 -1.01
N ALA A 97 -7.70 -21.15 -2.23
CA ALA A 97 -8.57 -22.28 -2.49
C ALA A 97 -8.10 -23.57 -1.77
N GLU A 98 -6.78 -23.77 -1.72
CA GLU A 98 -6.13 -24.92 -1.06
C GLU A 98 -6.00 -24.74 0.47
N LYS A 99 -6.42 -23.59 1.02
CA LYS A 99 -6.31 -23.22 2.46
C LYS A 99 -4.89 -23.36 3.03
N ARG A 100 -3.89 -22.98 2.26
CA ARG A 100 -2.48 -22.98 2.64
C ARG A 100 -1.86 -21.58 2.53
N SER A 101 -0.71 -21.40 3.13
CA SER A 101 0.09 -20.19 2.94
C SER A 101 0.61 -20.11 1.50
N PRO A 102 0.55 -18.93 0.85
CA PRO A 102 1.08 -18.75 -0.49
C PRO A 102 2.61 -18.81 -0.50
N GLN A 103 3.16 -19.22 -1.64
CA GLN A 103 4.59 -19.27 -1.90
C GLN A 103 4.94 -18.28 -3.00
N TRP A 104 5.22 -17.06 -2.61
CA TRP A 104 5.50 -15.97 -3.53
C TRP A 104 6.84 -16.17 -4.26
N LYS A 105 6.83 -15.96 -5.56
CA LYS A 105 8.01 -16.02 -6.42
C LYS A 105 8.62 -14.64 -6.67
N GLY A 106 7.79 -13.60 -6.65
CA GLY A 106 8.20 -12.22 -6.89
C GLY A 106 8.31 -11.82 -8.37
N TYR A 107 7.85 -12.67 -9.29
CA TYR A 107 7.83 -12.45 -10.75
C TYR A 107 6.61 -13.09 -11.40
#